data_71dcd30ace271c69893bf10309701281
#
_entry.id   71dcd30ace271c69893bf10309701281
#
_cell.length_a   1.000
_cell.length_b   1.000
_cell.length_c   1.000
_cell.angle_alpha   90.00
_cell.angle_beta   90.00
_cell.angle_gamma   90.00
#
_symmetry.space_group_name_H-M   'P 1'
#
loop_
_entity.id
_entity.type
_entity.pdbx_description
1 polymer ?
#
loop_
_entity_poly.entity_id
_entity_poly.type
_entity_poly.pdbx_seq_one_letter_code
_entity_poly.pdbx_strand_id
1 'polypeptide(L)'
;MQAQTSTTQSKKSAHKRVVKKKATESATEREIRELREQMQSQQAQIDSLKQQNADKDAKLATASQDAQAANTAAAQAQSQTAGVSSSVQANTDAVNTLNSTVTDLKTKNADLAQTINNTKKDLTKQIDEPLALHYKGIKITPVAFFAFESVWRQRAMNADINTPFTSTPFPNAGNAHMSELNFSGRQSRIGGMFEGDTGPFKLKGYIEADFLSSGTTSNNNQSNSYTMRQRQFWGQAALKNGFTVTGGQMWSLVTETKKGTDNGTENLPANVDAQYNVGFSWLRLPAIRFQQKLGNATTIALSLENGQITGFDKGGANGPTNYFFGGTGNNGGLYNTTATYTNNVAPDMVVKAAFDPKMGHFEVGGALRFFRDRYYPNAGATPASSAGAKNDNKLAGGFFVNGRVKATKYASIGIHFLGGDGVGRYGTAGLSDATVHPDGTLEPLHAYQGLFSLELHPTAKLDLFGYAGGEYVQRTLYTNSKGQEVGYAPYTQNNSGCHTEGVPSGAATSPAGSCSALTRSIFEPTAGFTYRFYNSPKYGRFQYEVQYSYLSKGTWSGIGGAPKAINNMVFTGMRYYIP
;
A
#
# COMPACT_ATOMS: atom_id res chain seq x y z
N MET A 1 -48.59 -43.00 67.34
CA MET A 1 -50.04 -42.59 67.36
C MET A 1 -50.20 -41.53 66.27
N GLN A 2 -50.95 -41.86 65.29
CA GLN A 2 -51.95 -41.09 64.54
C GLN A 2 -51.51 -39.66 64.05
N ALA A 3 -51.85 -39.19 62.96
CA ALA A 3 -52.58 -39.61 61.75
C ALA A 3 -52.65 -38.38 60.82
N GLN A 4 -52.57 -38.61 59.57
CA GLN A 4 -53.26 -37.95 58.44
C GLN A 4 -53.56 -36.43 58.54
N THR A 5 -53.23 -35.63 57.54
CA THR A 5 -53.96 -35.54 56.26
C THR A 5 -53.27 -34.65 55.24
N SER A 6 -53.43 -35.02 54.02
CA SER A 6 -53.11 -34.44 52.77
C SER A 6 -53.39 -32.96 52.57
N THR A 7 -52.52 -32.27 51.85
CA THR A 7 -52.99 -31.44 50.74
C THR A 7 -51.81 -31.16 49.78
N THR A 8 -52.09 -31.37 48.55
CA THR A 8 -51.26 -31.23 47.37
C THR A 8 -50.80 -29.78 47.15
N GLN A 9 -49.47 -29.53 47.06
CA GLN A 9 -48.99 -28.34 46.44
C GLN A 9 -47.73 -28.67 45.61
N SER A 10 -47.81 -28.34 44.33
CA SER A 10 -46.83 -28.51 43.31
C SER A 10 -45.49 -27.89 43.69
N LYS A 11 -44.45 -28.68 43.80
CA LYS A 11 -43.07 -28.20 43.92
C LYS A 11 -42.55 -27.80 42.53
N LYS A 12 -42.30 -26.51 42.34
CA LYS A 12 -41.43 -26.01 41.30
C LYS A 12 -40.02 -26.50 41.58
N SER A 13 -39.52 -27.35 40.70
CA SER A 13 -38.13 -27.79 40.67
C SER A 13 -37.24 -26.63 40.19
N ALA A 14 -36.36 -26.19 41.05
CA ALA A 14 -35.34 -25.24 40.71
C ALA A 14 -34.23 -25.96 39.91
N HIS A 15 -34.14 -25.72 38.63
CA HIS A 15 -33.02 -26.15 37.85
C HIS A 15 -31.79 -25.30 38.18
N LYS A 16 -30.82 -25.93 38.79
CA LYS A 16 -29.46 -25.43 38.97
C LYS A 16 -28.85 -25.18 37.58
N ARG A 17 -28.62 -23.93 37.28
CA ARG A 17 -27.94 -23.49 36.05
C ARG A 17 -26.49 -23.85 36.18
N VAL A 18 -26.06 -24.88 35.48
CA VAL A 18 -24.64 -25.18 35.25
C VAL A 18 -24.11 -24.11 34.29
N VAL A 19 -23.22 -23.28 34.78
CA VAL A 19 -22.50 -22.32 33.96
C VAL A 19 -21.51 -23.12 33.14
N LYS A 20 -21.84 -23.41 31.90
CA LYS A 20 -20.85 -23.83 30.92
C LYS A 20 -19.94 -22.65 30.62
N LYS A 21 -18.66 -22.80 30.93
CA LYS A 21 -17.59 -21.93 30.43
C LYS A 21 -17.74 -21.81 28.91
N LYS A 22 -18.01 -20.60 28.43
CA LYS A 22 -17.99 -20.31 27.02
C LYS A 22 -16.57 -20.51 26.52
N ALA A 23 -16.39 -21.47 25.63
CA ALA A 23 -15.18 -21.55 24.83
C ALA A 23 -15.06 -20.25 24.02
N THR A 24 -13.87 -19.73 23.96
CA THR A 24 -13.54 -18.54 23.18
C THR A 24 -13.75 -18.88 21.70
N GLU A 25 -14.75 -18.31 21.14
CA GLU A 25 -15.10 -18.44 19.73
C GLU A 25 -13.94 -17.92 18.86
N SER A 26 -13.54 -18.66 17.85
CA SER A 26 -12.48 -18.22 16.92
C SER A 26 -12.96 -16.98 16.13
N ALA A 27 -12.02 -16.17 15.67
CA ALA A 27 -12.32 -14.97 14.87
C ALA A 27 -13.24 -15.29 13.67
N THR A 28 -12.97 -16.42 13.03
CA THR A 28 -13.72 -16.91 11.86
C THR A 28 -15.15 -17.31 12.18
N GLU A 29 -15.39 -17.89 13.36
CA GLU A 29 -16.75 -18.23 13.80
C GLU A 29 -17.58 -17.00 14.13
N ARG A 30 -16.94 -15.94 14.63
CA ARG A 30 -17.58 -14.65 14.89
C ARG A 30 -17.99 -13.96 13.57
N GLU A 31 -17.12 -13.93 12.58
CA GLU A 31 -17.41 -13.40 11.25
C GLU A 31 -18.55 -14.14 10.54
N ILE A 32 -18.58 -15.48 10.63
CA ILE A 32 -19.68 -16.29 10.06
C ILE A 32 -21.02 -15.99 10.76
N ARG A 33 -21.01 -15.76 12.07
CA ARG A 33 -22.22 -15.40 12.79
C ARG A 33 -22.73 -14.01 12.39
N GLU A 34 -21.81 -13.03 12.31
CA GLU A 34 -22.14 -11.66 11.90
C GLU A 34 -22.69 -11.63 10.45
N LEU A 35 -22.13 -12.43 9.56
CA LEU A 35 -22.64 -12.57 8.19
C LEU A 35 -24.05 -13.21 8.16
N ARG A 36 -24.31 -14.19 9.03
CA ARG A 36 -25.66 -14.77 9.17
C ARG A 36 -26.68 -13.76 9.68
N GLU A 37 -26.32 -12.96 10.65
CA GLU A 37 -27.22 -11.91 11.18
C GLU A 37 -27.53 -10.86 10.10
N GLN A 38 -26.53 -10.50 9.29
CA GLN A 38 -26.76 -9.59 8.17
C GLN A 38 -27.68 -10.20 7.10
N MET A 39 -27.48 -11.48 6.75
CA MET A 39 -28.38 -12.20 5.84
C MET A 39 -29.81 -12.26 6.38
N GLN A 40 -29.99 -12.51 7.68
CA GLN A 40 -31.31 -12.50 8.31
C GLN A 40 -31.96 -11.12 8.24
N SER A 41 -31.19 -10.05 8.47
CA SER A 41 -31.68 -8.67 8.33
C SER A 41 -32.13 -8.35 6.90
N GLN A 42 -31.37 -8.79 5.91
CA GLN A 42 -31.74 -8.62 4.49
C GLN A 42 -32.98 -9.45 4.12
N GLN A 43 -33.10 -10.66 4.64
CA GLN A 43 -34.29 -11.48 4.44
C GLN A 43 -35.54 -10.82 5.06
N ALA A 44 -35.40 -10.23 6.25
CA ALA A 44 -36.49 -9.49 6.87
C ALA A 44 -36.93 -8.26 6.05
N GLN A 45 -35.98 -7.57 5.40
CA GLN A 45 -36.32 -6.47 4.48
C GLN A 45 -37.08 -6.97 3.24
N ILE A 46 -36.68 -8.10 2.66
CA ILE A 46 -37.37 -8.73 1.52
C ILE A 46 -38.80 -9.14 1.92
N ASP A 47 -38.95 -9.71 3.10
CA ASP A 47 -40.26 -10.12 3.57
C ASP A 47 -41.17 -8.91 3.88
N SER A 48 -40.60 -7.82 4.40
CA SER A 48 -41.30 -6.55 4.58
C SER A 48 -41.78 -5.95 3.23
N LEU A 49 -40.90 -5.99 2.20
CA LEU A 49 -41.27 -5.53 0.87
C LEU A 49 -42.36 -6.40 0.22
N LYS A 50 -42.33 -7.72 0.45
CA LYS A 50 -43.39 -8.64 -0.01
C LYS A 50 -44.73 -8.33 0.66
N GLN A 51 -44.70 -8.04 1.97
CA GLN A 51 -45.91 -7.66 2.70
C GLN A 51 -46.49 -6.34 2.18
N GLN A 52 -45.65 -5.32 1.94
CA GLN A 52 -46.08 -4.05 1.35
C GLN A 52 -46.70 -4.24 -0.05
N ASN A 53 -46.20 -5.22 -0.80
CA ASN A 53 -46.78 -5.53 -2.10
C ASN A 53 -48.15 -6.21 -1.97
N ALA A 54 -48.27 -7.18 -1.07
CA ALA A 54 -49.55 -7.83 -0.78
C ALA A 54 -50.61 -6.83 -0.30
N ASP A 55 -50.24 -5.85 0.54
CA ASP A 55 -51.11 -4.80 1.02
C ASP A 55 -51.58 -3.88 -0.12
N LYS A 56 -50.74 -3.62 -1.09
CA LYS A 56 -51.12 -2.86 -2.31
C LYS A 56 -52.03 -3.66 -3.23
N ASP A 57 -51.78 -4.96 -3.39
CA ASP A 57 -52.65 -5.83 -4.16
C ASP A 57 -54.06 -5.91 -3.53
N ALA A 58 -54.14 -6.00 -2.21
CA ALA A 58 -55.42 -5.96 -1.48
C ALA A 58 -56.17 -4.62 -1.71
N LYS A 59 -55.42 -3.49 -1.66
CA LYS A 59 -56.02 -2.16 -1.97
C LYS A 59 -56.48 -2.04 -3.42
N LEU A 60 -55.72 -2.64 -4.36
CA LEU A 60 -56.08 -2.67 -5.77
C LEU A 60 -57.34 -3.52 -6.00
N ALA A 61 -57.43 -4.67 -5.34
CA ALA A 61 -58.62 -5.53 -5.39
C ALA A 61 -59.87 -4.80 -4.83
N THR A 62 -59.70 -4.08 -3.72
CA THR A 62 -60.74 -3.26 -3.15
C THR A 62 -61.16 -2.14 -4.09
N ALA A 63 -60.20 -1.41 -4.68
CA ALA A 63 -60.51 -0.35 -5.64
C ALA A 63 -61.16 -0.90 -6.91
N SER A 64 -60.84 -2.14 -7.33
CA SER A 64 -61.50 -2.81 -8.45
C SER A 64 -62.94 -3.18 -8.13
N GLN A 65 -63.22 -3.65 -6.91
CA GLN A 65 -64.59 -3.89 -6.44
C GLN A 65 -65.39 -2.59 -6.35
N ASP A 66 -64.76 -1.53 -5.86
CA ASP A 66 -65.41 -0.20 -5.83
C ASP A 66 -65.72 0.33 -7.24
N ALA A 67 -64.85 0.10 -8.18
CA ALA A 67 -65.07 0.44 -9.60
C ALA A 67 -66.25 -0.35 -10.20
N GLN A 68 -66.31 -1.66 -9.89
CA GLN A 68 -67.43 -2.49 -10.33
C GLN A 68 -68.75 -2.06 -9.68
N ALA A 69 -68.75 -1.74 -8.40
CA ALA A 69 -69.91 -1.23 -7.68
C ALA A 69 -70.38 0.13 -8.25
N ALA A 70 -69.44 1.05 -8.53
CA ALA A 70 -69.78 2.32 -9.18
C ALA A 70 -70.37 2.16 -10.60
N ASN A 71 -69.84 1.21 -11.37
CA ASN A 71 -70.39 0.84 -12.67
C ASN A 71 -71.83 0.27 -12.56
N THR A 72 -72.08 -0.57 -11.56
CA THR A 72 -73.41 -1.13 -11.32
C THR A 72 -74.39 -0.04 -10.89
N ALA A 73 -73.95 0.87 -10.00
CA ALA A 73 -74.76 2.01 -9.55
C ALA A 73 -75.07 2.97 -10.71
N ALA A 74 -74.10 3.25 -11.57
CA ALA A 74 -74.30 4.06 -12.78
C ALA A 74 -75.25 3.40 -13.73
N ALA A 75 -75.18 2.09 -13.96
CA ALA A 75 -76.10 1.34 -14.85
C ALA A 75 -77.50 1.27 -14.24
N GLN A 76 -77.64 1.09 -12.92
CA GLN A 76 -78.96 1.15 -12.24
C GLN A 76 -79.57 2.56 -12.26
N ALA A 77 -78.78 3.61 -12.09
CA ALA A 77 -79.24 5.00 -12.19
C ALA A 77 -79.71 5.31 -13.61
N GLN A 78 -79.00 4.75 -14.63
CA GLN A 78 -79.40 4.88 -16.03
C GLN A 78 -80.71 4.15 -16.35
N SER A 79 -80.99 3.00 -15.76
CA SER A 79 -82.18 2.21 -15.94
C SER A 79 -83.39 2.76 -15.14
N GLN A 80 -83.15 3.48 -14.06
CA GLN A 80 -84.28 3.99 -13.19
C GLN A 80 -84.71 5.40 -13.52
N THR A 81 -83.99 6.14 -14.31
CA THR A 81 -84.36 7.53 -14.54
C THR A 81 -84.21 7.93 -16.05
N ALA A 82 -85.21 7.65 -16.82
CA ALA A 82 -85.32 8.15 -18.18
C ALA A 82 -85.46 9.70 -18.29
N GLY A 83 -85.26 10.41 -17.15
CA GLY A 83 -85.49 11.85 -17.10
C GLY A 83 -84.34 12.71 -16.54
N VAL A 84 -83.19 12.09 -16.07
CA VAL A 84 -82.12 12.88 -15.43
C VAL A 84 -80.76 12.68 -16.12
N SER A 85 -80.64 13.24 -17.32
CA SER A 85 -79.45 13.20 -18.15
C SER A 85 -78.14 13.68 -17.44
N SER A 86 -78.24 14.65 -16.54
CA SER A 86 -77.10 15.20 -15.81
C SER A 86 -76.55 14.25 -14.79
N SER A 87 -77.41 13.44 -14.16
CA SER A 87 -76.95 12.47 -13.13
C SER A 87 -76.24 11.26 -13.75
N VAL A 88 -76.67 10.85 -14.96
CA VAL A 88 -76.04 9.79 -15.72
C VAL A 88 -74.62 10.20 -16.19
N GLN A 89 -74.52 11.47 -16.72
CA GLN A 89 -73.22 11.97 -17.12
C GLN A 89 -72.22 12.05 -15.92
N ALA A 90 -72.64 12.58 -14.75
CA ALA A 90 -71.82 12.66 -13.56
C ALA A 90 -71.34 11.26 -13.07
N ASN A 91 -72.27 10.27 -13.16
CA ASN A 91 -71.92 8.90 -12.77
C ASN A 91 -70.95 8.26 -13.78
N THR A 92 -71.10 8.55 -15.08
CA THR A 92 -70.17 8.07 -16.12
C THR A 92 -68.79 8.66 -15.95
N ASP A 93 -68.68 9.97 -15.66
CA ASP A 93 -67.42 10.65 -15.40
C ASP A 93 -66.72 10.09 -14.10
N ALA A 94 -67.49 9.80 -13.08
CA ALA A 94 -66.98 9.16 -11.84
C ALA A 94 -66.46 7.74 -12.10
N VAL A 95 -67.17 6.93 -12.91
CA VAL A 95 -66.72 5.58 -13.29
C VAL A 95 -65.43 5.64 -14.17
N ASN A 96 -65.37 6.60 -15.11
CA ASN A 96 -64.17 6.80 -15.93
C ASN A 96 -62.97 7.21 -15.08
N THR A 97 -63.18 8.08 -14.10
CA THR A 97 -62.15 8.49 -13.14
C THR A 97 -61.68 7.29 -12.30
N LEU A 98 -62.62 6.45 -11.83
CA LEU A 98 -62.30 5.25 -11.07
C LEU A 98 -61.54 4.24 -11.91
N ASN A 99 -61.92 4.00 -13.14
CA ASN A 99 -61.24 3.12 -14.08
C ASN A 99 -59.80 3.62 -14.39
N SER A 100 -59.62 4.93 -14.57
CA SER A 100 -58.30 5.52 -14.70
C SER A 100 -57.43 5.27 -13.46
N THR A 101 -58.01 5.46 -12.27
CA THR A 101 -57.33 5.22 -11.00
C THR A 101 -56.93 3.74 -10.83
N VAL A 102 -57.83 2.81 -11.17
CA VAL A 102 -57.53 1.35 -11.12
C VAL A 102 -56.44 0.98 -12.12
N THR A 103 -56.44 1.58 -13.32
CA THR A 103 -55.37 1.34 -14.30
C THR A 103 -54.02 1.87 -13.81
N ASP A 104 -53.99 3.06 -13.23
CA ASP A 104 -52.78 3.66 -12.64
C ASP A 104 -52.23 2.80 -11.49
N LEU A 105 -53.11 2.32 -10.60
CA LEU A 105 -52.74 1.42 -9.51
C LEU A 105 -52.20 0.08 -10.04
N LYS A 106 -52.76 -0.50 -11.11
CA LYS A 106 -52.25 -1.70 -11.75
C LYS A 106 -50.85 -1.49 -12.31
N THR A 107 -50.60 -0.38 -12.98
CA THR A 107 -49.29 -0.04 -13.51
C THR A 107 -48.28 0.11 -12.40
N LYS A 108 -48.59 0.88 -11.35
CA LYS A 108 -47.74 1.07 -10.19
C LYS A 108 -47.41 -0.24 -9.48
N ASN A 109 -48.36 -1.16 -9.41
CA ASN A 109 -48.16 -2.47 -8.81
C ASN A 109 -47.25 -3.38 -9.66
N ALA A 110 -47.40 -3.32 -10.99
CA ALA A 110 -46.51 -4.02 -11.93
C ALA A 110 -45.06 -3.48 -11.81
N ASP A 111 -44.90 -2.16 -11.77
CA ASP A 111 -43.59 -1.50 -11.58
C ASP A 111 -42.95 -1.88 -10.25
N LEU A 112 -43.75 -1.94 -9.16
CA LEU A 112 -43.30 -2.35 -7.87
C LEU A 112 -42.85 -3.83 -7.84
N ALA A 113 -43.66 -4.71 -8.47
CA ALA A 113 -43.31 -6.12 -8.61
C ALA A 113 -41.98 -6.33 -9.38
N GLN A 114 -41.78 -5.54 -10.46
CA GLN A 114 -40.54 -5.55 -11.23
C GLN A 114 -39.38 -5.04 -10.38
N THR A 115 -39.57 -3.96 -9.63
CA THR A 115 -38.56 -3.39 -8.72
C THR A 115 -38.14 -4.41 -7.65
N ILE A 116 -39.10 -5.10 -7.04
CA ILE A 116 -38.85 -6.15 -6.05
C ILE A 116 -38.05 -7.30 -6.68
N ASN A 117 -38.44 -7.74 -7.87
CA ASN A 117 -37.72 -8.82 -8.56
C ASN A 117 -36.29 -8.43 -8.92
N ASN A 118 -36.07 -7.19 -9.38
CA ASN A 118 -34.75 -6.67 -9.67
C ASN A 118 -33.92 -6.56 -8.38
N THR A 119 -34.48 -5.97 -7.33
CA THR A 119 -33.82 -5.89 -6.01
C THR A 119 -33.48 -7.28 -5.46
N LYS A 120 -34.41 -8.24 -5.58
CA LYS A 120 -34.15 -9.62 -5.16
C LYS A 120 -33.00 -10.24 -5.96
N LYS A 121 -32.96 -10.07 -7.29
CA LYS A 121 -31.86 -10.56 -8.13
C LYS A 121 -30.54 -9.93 -7.75
N ASP A 122 -30.51 -8.61 -7.51
CA ASP A 122 -29.29 -7.89 -7.13
C ASP A 122 -28.82 -8.31 -5.73
N LEU A 123 -29.73 -8.49 -4.77
CA LEU A 123 -29.42 -8.99 -3.44
C LEU A 123 -28.92 -10.44 -3.49
N THR A 124 -29.59 -11.30 -4.25
CA THR A 124 -29.13 -12.69 -4.44
C THR A 124 -27.74 -12.73 -5.06
N LYS A 125 -27.49 -11.92 -6.10
CA LYS A 125 -26.15 -11.81 -6.69
C LYS A 125 -25.09 -11.30 -5.72
N GLN A 126 -25.43 -10.32 -4.87
CA GLN A 126 -24.52 -9.81 -3.82
C GLN A 126 -24.26 -10.84 -2.72
N ILE A 127 -25.20 -11.72 -2.43
CA ILE A 127 -25.06 -12.79 -1.43
C ILE A 127 -24.28 -13.97 -2.00
N ASP A 128 -24.60 -14.40 -3.24
CA ASP A 128 -23.99 -15.56 -3.87
C ASP A 128 -22.58 -15.27 -4.44
N GLU A 129 -22.34 -14.02 -4.86
CA GLU A 129 -21.07 -13.60 -5.46
C GLU A 129 -20.64 -12.21 -4.91
N PRO A 130 -20.38 -12.08 -3.60
CA PRO A 130 -20.03 -10.80 -3.03
C PRO A 130 -18.65 -10.36 -3.51
N LEU A 131 -18.58 -9.24 -4.24
CA LEU A 131 -17.31 -8.56 -4.55
C LEU A 131 -16.69 -7.92 -3.30
N ALA A 132 -17.45 -7.80 -2.22
CA ALA A 132 -17.01 -7.25 -0.94
C ALA A 132 -17.87 -7.82 0.19
N LEU A 133 -17.25 -7.95 1.35
CA LEU A 133 -17.96 -8.26 2.60
C LEU A 133 -18.53 -6.98 3.20
N HIS A 134 -19.67 -7.07 3.86
CA HIS A 134 -20.27 -5.93 4.57
C HIS A 134 -20.38 -6.26 6.06
N TYR A 135 -19.86 -5.37 6.89
CA TYR A 135 -20.01 -5.41 8.33
C TYR A 135 -20.59 -4.08 8.79
N LYS A 136 -21.85 -4.07 9.18
CA LYS A 136 -22.61 -2.83 9.48
C LYS A 136 -22.55 -1.87 8.28
N GLY A 137 -22.14 -0.62 8.48
CA GLY A 137 -21.96 0.38 7.41
C GLY A 137 -20.61 0.32 6.69
N ILE A 138 -19.77 -0.70 6.94
CA ILE A 138 -18.45 -0.82 6.37
C ILE A 138 -18.43 -1.89 5.27
N LYS A 139 -17.99 -1.51 4.08
CA LYS A 139 -17.65 -2.40 2.98
C LYS A 139 -16.20 -2.85 3.13
N ILE A 140 -15.95 -4.15 3.12
CA ILE A 140 -14.62 -4.76 3.23
C ILE A 140 -14.31 -5.49 1.92
N THR A 141 -13.29 -5.03 1.22
CA THR A 141 -12.79 -5.67 0.01
C THR A 141 -11.49 -6.40 0.33
N PRO A 142 -11.46 -7.74 0.33
CA PRO A 142 -10.22 -8.50 0.49
C PRO A 142 -9.25 -8.19 -0.64
N VAL A 143 -7.94 -8.20 -0.32
CA VAL A 143 -6.86 -8.03 -1.30
C VAL A 143 -5.83 -9.09 -1.03
N ALA A 144 -5.56 -9.96 -1.99
CA ALA A 144 -4.49 -10.93 -1.85
C ALA A 144 -3.93 -11.35 -3.20
N PHE A 145 -2.68 -11.78 -3.19
CA PHE A 145 -2.15 -12.59 -4.25
C PHE A 145 -1.17 -13.64 -3.69
N PHE A 146 -1.10 -14.76 -4.38
CA PHE A 146 -0.15 -15.82 -4.11
C PHE A 146 0.92 -15.78 -5.20
N ALA A 147 2.19 -15.80 -4.78
CA ALA A 147 3.33 -15.69 -5.65
C ALA A 147 4.20 -16.94 -5.58
N PHE A 148 4.64 -17.43 -6.73
CA PHE A 148 5.77 -18.33 -6.88
C PHE A 148 6.74 -17.68 -7.86
N GLU A 149 7.92 -17.36 -7.40
CA GLU A 149 8.87 -16.53 -8.12
C GLU A 149 10.26 -17.17 -8.09
N SER A 150 11.06 -16.86 -9.11
CA SER A 150 12.46 -17.23 -9.15
C SER A 150 13.32 -16.07 -9.56
N VAL A 151 14.57 -16.08 -9.12
CA VAL A 151 15.60 -15.18 -9.57
C VAL A 151 16.88 -15.93 -9.85
N TRP A 152 17.44 -15.72 -11.02
CA TRP A 152 18.80 -16.09 -11.38
C TRP A 152 19.66 -14.85 -11.44
N ARG A 153 20.84 -14.89 -10.82
CA ARG A 153 21.84 -13.82 -10.87
C ARG A 153 23.18 -14.38 -11.34
N GLN A 154 23.82 -13.66 -12.24
CA GLN A 154 25.15 -14.02 -12.75
C GLN A 154 26.18 -14.01 -11.61
N ARG A 155 26.04 -13.09 -10.66
CA ARG A 155 26.89 -12.99 -9.45
C ARG A 155 26.02 -13.14 -8.22
N ALA A 156 26.41 -14.05 -7.34
CA ALA A 156 25.65 -14.34 -6.14
C ALA A 156 25.62 -13.13 -5.19
N MET A 157 24.46 -12.82 -4.69
CA MET A 157 24.21 -11.74 -3.73
C MET A 157 23.72 -12.28 -2.38
N ASN A 158 23.56 -13.61 -2.28
CA ASN A 158 22.99 -14.30 -1.14
C ASN A 158 21.58 -13.75 -0.77
N ALA A 159 20.78 -13.50 -1.78
CA ALA A 159 19.43 -12.95 -1.65
C ALA A 159 18.45 -13.70 -2.54
N ASP A 160 17.23 -13.86 -2.08
CA ASP A 160 16.16 -14.39 -2.93
C ASP A 160 15.54 -13.30 -3.81
N ILE A 161 14.23 -13.12 -3.82
CA ILE A 161 13.51 -12.31 -4.81
C ILE A 161 13.76 -10.80 -4.71
N ASN A 162 14.25 -10.27 -3.61
CA ASN A 162 14.58 -8.85 -3.48
C ASN A 162 16.08 -8.61 -3.68
N THR A 163 16.43 -7.63 -4.51
CA THR A 163 17.83 -7.34 -4.83
C THR A 163 18.42 -6.29 -3.89
N PRO A 164 19.48 -6.63 -3.11
CA PRO A 164 20.23 -5.66 -2.32
C PRO A 164 21.25 -4.93 -3.23
N PHE A 165 20.82 -3.92 -3.97
CA PHE A 165 21.58 -3.28 -5.06
C PHE A 165 23.00 -2.84 -4.68
N THR A 166 23.16 -2.23 -3.49
CA THR A 166 24.47 -1.78 -2.98
C THR A 166 25.39 -2.93 -2.60
N SER A 167 24.88 -4.14 -2.42
CA SER A 167 25.65 -5.33 -2.05
C SER A 167 26.18 -6.12 -3.24
N THR A 168 26.02 -5.61 -4.47
CA THR A 168 26.62 -6.23 -5.66
C THR A 168 28.12 -6.44 -5.46
N PRO A 169 28.62 -7.70 -5.52
CA PRO A 169 29.99 -8.01 -5.15
C PRO A 169 31.00 -7.53 -6.18
N PHE A 170 32.14 -7.01 -5.71
CA PHE A 170 33.29 -6.74 -6.54
C PHE A 170 34.08 -8.02 -6.82
N PRO A 171 34.99 -8.02 -7.83
CA PRO A 171 35.77 -9.20 -8.19
C PRO A 171 36.61 -9.83 -7.06
N ASN A 172 36.85 -9.12 -5.96
CA ASN A 172 37.57 -9.66 -4.80
C ASN A 172 36.76 -10.65 -3.96
N ALA A 173 35.44 -10.68 -4.12
CA ALA A 173 34.59 -11.57 -3.36
C ALA A 173 34.29 -12.85 -4.13
N GLY A 174 34.35 -14.01 -3.49
CA GLY A 174 34.01 -15.30 -4.11
C GLY A 174 32.63 -15.31 -4.77
N ASN A 175 31.66 -14.60 -4.19
CA ASN A 175 30.30 -14.44 -4.73
C ASN A 175 30.29 -13.80 -6.14
N ALA A 176 31.30 -12.99 -6.49
CA ALA A 176 31.39 -12.40 -7.81
C ALA A 176 31.70 -13.41 -8.94
N HIS A 177 32.16 -14.61 -8.55
CA HIS A 177 32.56 -15.68 -9.45
C HIS A 177 31.58 -16.83 -9.51
N MET A 178 30.47 -16.73 -8.79
CA MET A 178 29.41 -17.74 -8.73
C MET A 178 28.07 -17.12 -9.12
N SER A 179 27.26 -17.89 -9.86
CA SER A 179 25.86 -17.55 -10.06
C SER A 179 25.00 -18.09 -8.92
N GLU A 180 23.80 -17.55 -8.77
CA GLU A 180 22.80 -18.07 -7.85
C GLU A 180 21.44 -18.23 -8.53
N LEU A 181 20.67 -19.21 -8.08
CA LEU A 181 19.27 -19.40 -8.45
C LEU A 181 18.47 -19.63 -7.17
N ASN A 182 17.49 -18.77 -6.93
CA ASN A 182 16.62 -18.87 -5.76
C ASN A 182 15.16 -18.85 -6.16
N PHE A 183 14.35 -19.59 -5.42
CA PHE A 183 12.89 -19.57 -5.49
C PHE A 183 12.33 -18.85 -4.27
N SER A 184 11.21 -18.16 -4.44
CA SER A 184 10.56 -17.43 -3.36
C SER A 184 9.05 -17.42 -3.51
N GLY A 185 8.35 -17.56 -2.38
CA GLY A 185 6.91 -17.26 -2.24
C GLY A 185 6.66 -16.03 -1.37
N ARG A 186 7.72 -15.34 -0.95
CA ARG A 186 7.67 -14.28 0.09
C ARG A 186 6.95 -13.02 -0.33
N GLN A 187 6.78 -12.77 -1.63
CA GLN A 187 5.95 -11.66 -2.11
C GLN A 187 4.45 -11.90 -1.96
N SER A 188 4.03 -13.15 -1.70
CA SER A 188 2.62 -13.44 -1.42
C SER A 188 2.08 -12.45 -0.40
N ARG A 189 0.90 -11.91 -0.68
CA ARG A 189 0.37 -10.74 0.01
C ARG A 189 -1.06 -10.95 0.43
N ILE A 190 -1.39 -10.46 1.62
CA ILE A 190 -2.76 -10.40 2.11
C ILE A 190 -3.07 -9.00 2.63
N GLY A 191 -4.31 -8.61 2.52
CA GLY A 191 -4.76 -7.30 2.99
C GLY A 191 -6.24 -7.11 2.84
N GLY A 192 -6.69 -5.89 3.08
CA GLY A 192 -8.08 -5.49 2.93
C GLY A 192 -8.25 -3.99 2.87
N MET A 193 -9.20 -3.58 2.04
CA MET A 193 -9.71 -2.22 1.99
C MET A 193 -11.02 -2.15 2.76
N PHE A 194 -11.15 -1.18 3.65
CA PHE A 194 -12.32 -0.90 4.46
C PHE A 194 -12.88 0.45 4.05
N GLU A 195 -14.14 0.52 3.65
CA GLU A 195 -14.78 1.75 3.17
C GLU A 195 -16.10 1.97 3.88
N GLY A 196 -16.35 3.20 4.35
CA GLY A 196 -17.59 3.60 5.00
C GLY A 196 -18.00 5.02 4.63
N ASP A 197 -19.28 5.30 4.62
CA ASP A 197 -19.82 6.64 4.42
C ASP A 197 -20.72 6.98 5.60
N THR A 198 -20.32 8.01 6.36
CA THR A 198 -21.07 8.50 7.52
C THR A 198 -21.96 9.70 7.17
N GLY A 199 -22.02 10.07 5.87
CA GLY A 199 -22.66 11.30 5.42
C GLY A 199 -21.70 12.49 5.40
N PRO A 200 -21.19 12.99 6.54
CA PRO A 200 -20.17 14.06 6.55
C PRO A 200 -18.78 13.59 6.07
N PHE A 201 -18.39 12.36 6.39
CA PHE A 201 -17.08 11.79 6.11
C PHE A 201 -17.18 10.54 5.27
N LYS A 202 -16.29 10.41 4.28
CA LYS A 202 -15.93 9.13 3.67
C LYS A 202 -14.72 8.58 4.39
N LEU A 203 -14.89 7.41 5.00
CA LEU A 203 -13.84 6.73 5.76
C LEU A 203 -13.21 5.64 4.89
N LYS A 204 -11.90 5.52 4.94
CA LYS A 204 -11.15 4.41 4.35
C LYS A 204 -10.14 3.88 5.34
N GLY A 205 -9.93 2.59 5.34
CA GLY A 205 -8.83 1.93 6.01
C GLY A 205 -8.19 0.95 5.05
N TYR A 206 -6.88 0.78 5.12
CA TYR A 206 -6.17 -0.21 4.32
C TYR A 206 -5.14 -0.94 5.16
N ILE A 207 -5.13 -2.24 5.04
CA ILE A 207 -4.10 -3.10 5.62
C ILE A 207 -3.47 -3.94 4.53
N GLU A 208 -2.16 -4.14 4.61
CA GLU A 208 -1.39 -4.96 3.66
C GLU A 208 -0.16 -5.55 4.33
N ALA A 209 0.04 -6.86 4.19
CA ALA A 209 1.20 -7.57 4.71
C ALA A 209 1.77 -8.56 3.68
N ASP A 210 3.07 -8.83 3.75
CA ASP A 210 3.80 -9.85 2.99
C ASP A 210 4.80 -10.60 3.89
N PHE A 211 5.62 -11.48 3.32
CA PHE A 211 6.62 -12.29 4.03
C PHE A 211 8.07 -11.89 3.73
N LEU A 212 8.30 -10.69 3.21
CA LEU A 212 9.65 -10.17 2.94
C LEU A 212 10.31 -9.56 4.18
N SER A 213 9.97 -10.03 5.35
CA SER A 213 10.61 -9.66 6.62
C SER A 213 11.97 -10.33 6.79
N SER A 214 12.90 -9.63 7.45
CA SER A 214 14.18 -10.14 7.91
C SER A 214 14.20 -10.36 9.44
N GLY A 215 13.03 -10.59 10.05
CA GLY A 215 12.93 -10.85 11.49
C GLY A 215 13.72 -12.07 11.94
N THR A 216 14.07 -12.15 13.23
CA THR A 216 14.94 -13.18 13.81
C THR A 216 14.43 -14.62 13.62
N THR A 217 13.12 -14.79 13.44
CA THR A 217 12.50 -16.11 13.17
C THR A 217 12.47 -16.48 11.69
N SER A 218 12.83 -15.55 10.79
CA SER A 218 12.90 -15.83 9.36
C SER A 218 14.12 -16.65 9.03
N ASN A 219 13.96 -17.75 8.32
CA ASN A 219 15.03 -18.61 7.86
C ASN A 219 14.65 -19.36 6.58
N ASN A 220 15.65 -19.86 5.89
CA ASN A 220 15.53 -20.66 4.68
C ASN A 220 16.08 -22.08 4.83
N ASN A 221 16.16 -22.59 6.07
CA ASN A 221 16.68 -23.93 6.35
C ASN A 221 15.68 -24.99 5.86
N GLN A 222 15.15 -25.82 6.75
CA GLN A 222 14.30 -26.94 6.37
C GLN A 222 12.86 -26.53 5.99
N SER A 223 12.29 -25.55 6.69
CA SER A 223 10.88 -25.16 6.52
C SER A 223 10.65 -23.89 5.69
N ASN A 224 11.71 -23.16 5.31
CA ASN A 224 11.62 -21.83 4.70
C ASN A 224 10.61 -20.93 5.44
N SER A 225 10.79 -20.81 6.74
CA SER A 225 9.88 -20.09 7.63
C SER A 225 10.18 -18.59 7.63
N TYR A 226 9.18 -17.77 7.31
CA TYR A 226 9.33 -16.32 7.21
C TYR A 226 8.29 -15.60 8.05
N THR A 227 8.72 -14.47 8.64
CA THR A 227 7.86 -13.61 9.44
C THR A 227 7.05 -12.67 8.54
N MET A 228 5.78 -12.50 8.88
CA MET A 228 4.91 -11.54 8.21
C MET A 228 5.39 -10.11 8.49
N ARG A 229 5.41 -9.27 7.46
CA ARG A 229 5.81 -7.87 7.51
C ARG A 229 4.63 -6.96 7.25
N GLN A 230 4.46 -5.94 8.11
CA GLN A 230 3.57 -4.82 7.85
C GLN A 230 4.10 -4.01 6.65
N ARG A 231 3.28 -3.90 5.61
CA ARG A 231 3.58 -3.05 4.44
C ARG A 231 2.89 -1.70 4.56
N GLN A 232 1.59 -1.72 4.65
CA GLN A 232 0.74 -0.55 4.82
C GLN A 232 -0.33 -0.82 5.87
N PHE A 233 -0.59 0.17 6.72
CA PHE A 233 -1.65 0.17 7.72
C PHE A 233 -2.04 1.61 7.96
N TRP A 234 -3.09 2.08 7.31
CA TRP A 234 -3.50 3.47 7.43
C TRP A 234 -5.02 3.62 7.47
N GLY A 235 -5.47 4.71 8.12
CA GLY A 235 -6.84 5.15 8.13
C GLY A 235 -6.96 6.55 7.54
N GLN A 236 -8.06 6.82 6.84
CA GLN A 236 -8.31 8.06 6.13
C GLN A 236 -9.73 8.54 6.39
N ALA A 237 -9.87 9.85 6.54
CA ALA A 237 -11.15 10.56 6.58
C ALA A 237 -11.15 11.66 5.52
N ALA A 238 -12.11 11.62 4.60
CA ALA A 238 -12.28 12.62 3.55
C ALA A 238 -13.60 13.36 3.71
N LEU A 239 -13.53 14.70 3.71
CA LEU A 239 -14.69 15.59 3.74
C LEU A 239 -15.24 15.85 2.33
N LYS A 240 -16.48 16.30 2.24
CA LYS A 240 -17.14 16.64 0.98
C LYS A 240 -16.49 17.83 0.23
N ASN A 241 -15.80 18.72 0.94
CA ASN A 241 -15.08 19.86 0.35
C ASN A 241 -13.72 19.48 -0.27
N GLY A 242 -13.40 18.17 -0.30
CA GLY A 242 -12.15 17.66 -0.87
C GLY A 242 -10.96 17.63 0.08
N PHE A 243 -11.11 18.08 1.33
CA PHE A 243 -10.08 17.93 2.35
C PHE A 243 -10.04 16.49 2.86
N THR A 244 -8.83 15.96 3.01
CA THR A 244 -8.61 14.57 3.43
C THR A 244 -7.45 14.51 4.41
N VAL A 245 -7.62 13.74 5.48
CA VAL A 245 -6.56 13.40 6.44
C VAL A 245 -6.33 11.90 6.43
N THR A 246 -5.07 11.49 6.33
CA THR A 246 -4.67 10.08 6.38
C THR A 246 -3.58 9.91 7.42
N GLY A 247 -3.69 8.91 8.28
CA GLY A 247 -2.68 8.59 9.30
C GLY A 247 -2.35 7.10 9.31
N GLY A 248 -1.07 6.76 9.51
CA GLY A 248 -0.59 5.38 9.61
C GLY A 248 0.65 5.11 8.78
N GLN A 249 0.96 3.84 8.56
CA GLN A 249 2.06 3.43 7.69
C GLN A 249 1.58 3.37 6.24
N MET A 250 2.20 4.17 5.39
CA MET A 250 1.82 4.34 3.99
C MET A 250 3.05 4.62 3.11
N TRP A 251 2.86 4.63 1.79
CA TRP A 251 3.89 5.10 0.89
C TRP A 251 4.18 6.59 1.14
N SER A 252 5.46 6.97 1.02
CA SER A 252 5.87 8.38 1.07
C SER A 252 5.13 9.21 0.03
N LEU A 253 4.90 10.48 0.33
CA LEU A 253 4.30 11.41 -0.62
C LEU A 253 5.20 11.70 -1.83
N VAL A 254 6.51 11.38 -1.77
CA VAL A 254 7.45 11.46 -2.91
C VAL A 254 7.10 10.44 -3.99
N THR A 255 6.57 9.26 -3.61
CA THR A 255 6.21 8.21 -4.57
C THR A 255 5.13 8.70 -5.54
N GLU A 256 5.33 8.45 -6.85
CA GLU A 256 4.36 8.77 -7.90
C GLU A 256 3.01 8.10 -7.64
N THR A 257 1.92 8.81 -7.85
CA THR A 257 0.56 8.27 -7.83
C THR A 257 -0.04 8.23 -9.24
N LYS A 258 -1.11 7.45 -9.43
CA LYS A 258 -1.82 7.37 -10.72
C LYS A 258 -2.79 8.52 -10.92
N LYS A 259 -3.21 9.16 -9.83
CA LYS A 259 -4.18 10.26 -9.83
C LYS A 259 -4.13 11.01 -8.49
N GLY A 260 -4.11 12.33 -8.55
CA GLY A 260 -4.06 13.19 -7.36
C GLY A 260 -2.87 12.84 -6.47
N THR A 261 -3.11 12.74 -5.17
CA THR A 261 -2.12 12.33 -4.17
C THR A 261 -2.67 11.23 -3.26
N ASP A 262 -3.68 10.48 -3.76
CA ASP A 262 -4.46 9.54 -2.96
C ASP A 262 -3.66 8.28 -2.63
N ASN A 263 -3.69 7.87 -1.37
CA ASN A 263 -3.12 6.62 -0.89
C ASN A 263 -3.82 5.41 -1.54
N GLY A 264 -3.03 4.38 -1.86
CA GLY A 264 -3.52 3.19 -2.56
C GLY A 264 -3.61 3.35 -4.08
N THR A 265 -3.18 4.52 -4.62
CA THR A 265 -3.11 4.78 -6.06
C THR A 265 -1.68 4.97 -6.55
N GLU A 266 -0.71 4.52 -5.78
CA GLU A 266 0.71 4.61 -6.15
C GLU A 266 0.98 3.90 -7.46
N ASN A 267 1.83 4.51 -8.27
CA ASN A 267 2.23 4.01 -9.56
C ASN A 267 3.52 3.19 -9.43
N LEU A 268 3.36 1.92 -9.09
CA LEU A 268 4.48 1.01 -8.87
C LEU A 268 4.96 0.42 -10.18
N PRO A 269 6.30 0.28 -10.39
CA PRO A 269 6.85 -0.45 -11.52
C PRO A 269 6.34 -1.90 -11.58
N ALA A 270 6.13 -2.41 -12.78
CA ALA A 270 5.63 -3.77 -13.02
C ALA A 270 6.73 -4.84 -12.90
N ASN A 271 7.65 -4.66 -11.97
CA ASN A 271 8.79 -5.56 -11.74
C ASN A 271 8.38 -6.82 -10.97
N VAL A 272 9.04 -7.93 -11.28
CA VAL A 272 9.02 -9.15 -10.46
C VAL A 272 9.89 -8.96 -9.21
N ASP A 273 11.04 -8.28 -9.34
CA ASP A 273 11.91 -7.93 -8.21
C ASP A 273 11.11 -7.19 -7.13
N ALA A 274 11.11 -7.75 -5.91
CA ALA A 274 10.39 -7.19 -4.77
C ALA A 274 10.91 -5.83 -4.30
N GLN A 275 12.14 -5.49 -4.70
CA GLN A 275 12.77 -4.20 -4.43
C GLN A 275 12.44 -3.16 -5.51
N TYR A 276 11.73 -3.54 -6.56
CA TYR A 276 11.42 -2.73 -7.74
C TYR A 276 12.67 -2.39 -8.57
N ASN A 277 12.74 -1.20 -9.13
CA ASN A 277 13.82 -0.74 -9.98
C ASN A 277 14.62 0.37 -9.30
N VAL A 278 15.94 0.40 -9.54
CA VAL A 278 16.81 1.52 -9.12
C VAL A 278 16.25 2.84 -9.65
N GLY A 279 16.30 3.89 -8.85
CA GLY A 279 15.74 5.21 -9.18
C GLY A 279 14.26 5.39 -8.93
N PHE A 280 13.55 4.34 -8.50
CA PHE A 280 12.18 4.44 -8.01
C PHE A 280 12.17 4.96 -6.57
N SER A 281 11.25 5.87 -6.25
CA SER A 281 11.07 6.33 -4.86
C SER A 281 10.35 5.26 -4.04
N TRP A 282 11.14 4.47 -3.33
CA TRP A 282 10.72 3.31 -2.58
C TRP A 282 10.77 3.58 -1.07
N LEU A 283 9.68 4.04 -0.50
CA LEU A 283 9.64 4.25 0.95
C LEU A 283 8.22 4.11 1.48
N ARG A 284 8.05 3.26 2.49
CA ARG A 284 6.82 3.14 3.28
C ARG A 284 7.16 3.41 4.73
N LEU A 285 6.42 4.32 5.35
CA LEU A 285 6.75 4.79 6.69
C LEU A 285 5.49 5.30 7.42
N PRO A 286 5.53 5.38 8.75
CA PRO A 286 4.50 6.07 9.51
C PRO A 286 4.46 7.55 9.15
N ALA A 287 3.27 8.04 8.83
CA ALA A 287 3.07 9.44 8.45
C ALA A 287 1.65 9.91 8.79
N ILE A 288 1.50 11.23 8.83
CA ILE A 288 0.20 11.90 8.73
C ILE A 288 0.21 12.79 7.50
N ARG A 289 -0.83 12.66 6.67
CA ARG A 289 -0.95 13.37 5.39
C ARG A 289 -2.23 14.18 5.36
N PHE A 290 -2.11 15.40 4.93
CA PHE A 290 -3.19 16.34 4.67
C PHE A 290 -3.26 16.61 3.17
N GLN A 291 -4.45 16.51 2.58
CA GLN A 291 -4.66 16.67 1.14
C GLN A 291 -5.85 17.60 0.92
N GLN A 292 -5.78 18.42 -0.11
CA GLN A 292 -6.87 19.28 -0.56
C GLN A 292 -7.01 19.16 -2.07
N LYS A 293 -8.21 18.77 -2.54
CA LYS A 293 -8.57 18.84 -3.95
C LYS A 293 -8.94 20.26 -4.31
N LEU A 294 -8.34 20.77 -5.39
CA LEU A 294 -8.59 22.10 -5.95
C LEU A 294 -9.23 21.92 -7.34
N GLY A 295 -10.55 21.95 -7.38
CA GLY A 295 -11.29 21.61 -8.61
C GLY A 295 -11.17 20.13 -8.98
N ASN A 296 -11.16 19.84 -10.31
CA ASN A 296 -11.24 18.48 -10.82
C ASN A 296 -9.90 17.86 -11.19
N ALA A 297 -8.87 18.67 -11.37
CA ALA A 297 -7.59 18.23 -11.94
C ALA A 297 -6.37 18.54 -11.07
N THR A 298 -6.52 19.21 -9.94
CA THR A 298 -5.39 19.61 -9.09
C THR A 298 -5.61 19.11 -7.67
N THR A 299 -4.57 18.55 -7.07
CA THR A 299 -4.55 18.18 -5.66
C THR A 299 -3.25 18.65 -5.05
N ILE A 300 -3.31 19.28 -3.87
CA ILE A 300 -2.13 19.61 -3.07
C ILE A 300 -2.11 18.74 -1.82
N ALA A 301 -0.90 18.40 -1.35
CA ALA A 301 -0.74 17.60 -0.16
C ALA A 301 0.49 18.01 0.65
N LEU A 302 0.38 17.85 1.97
CA LEU A 302 1.47 17.92 2.93
C LEU A 302 1.51 16.59 3.70
N SER A 303 2.68 15.98 3.81
CA SER A 303 2.92 14.79 4.62
C SER A 303 3.99 15.07 5.66
N LEU A 304 3.71 14.70 6.90
CA LEU A 304 4.68 14.65 7.98
C LEU A 304 5.07 13.18 8.16
N GLU A 305 6.30 12.87 7.80
CA GLU A 305 6.78 11.50 7.62
C GLU A 305 7.84 11.17 8.68
N ASN A 306 7.89 9.91 9.15
CA ASN A 306 8.89 9.49 10.13
C ASN A 306 10.30 9.66 9.56
N GLY A 307 11.04 10.62 10.11
CA GLY A 307 12.43 10.90 9.75
C GLY A 307 13.36 9.75 10.12
N GLN A 308 14.37 9.50 9.30
CA GLN A 308 15.41 8.52 9.55
C GLN A 308 16.59 8.82 8.61
N ILE A 309 17.81 8.84 9.11
CA ILE A 309 19.02 8.87 8.28
C ILE A 309 19.42 7.43 7.97
N THR A 310 19.64 7.12 6.70
CA THR A 310 20.11 5.81 6.25
C THR A 310 21.40 6.00 5.46
N GLY A 311 22.32 5.02 5.54
CA GLY A 311 23.58 5.12 4.82
C GLY A 311 24.44 6.30 5.30
N PHE A 312 25.08 6.14 6.44
CA PHE A 312 26.02 7.09 7.01
C PHE A 312 27.46 6.61 6.83
N ASP A 313 28.32 7.50 6.33
CA ASP A 313 29.76 7.20 6.22
C ASP A 313 30.59 8.27 6.90
N LYS A 314 31.45 7.86 7.82
CA LYS A 314 32.29 8.76 8.63
C LYS A 314 33.57 9.25 7.94
N GLY A 315 33.80 8.92 6.68
CA GLY A 315 35.02 9.36 5.98
C GLY A 315 36.20 8.40 6.09
N GLY A 316 35.94 7.12 6.20
CA GLY A 316 36.97 6.07 6.24
C GLY A 316 37.80 6.05 7.53
N ALA A 317 39.04 5.59 7.42
CA ALA A 317 39.95 5.42 8.57
C ALA A 317 40.33 6.74 9.26
N ASN A 318 40.42 7.83 8.53
CA ASN A 318 40.76 9.16 9.01
C ASN A 318 39.57 9.99 9.51
N GLY A 319 38.34 9.45 9.36
CA GLY A 319 37.13 10.14 9.78
C GLY A 319 37.12 10.38 11.30
N PRO A 320 36.41 11.42 11.75
CA PRO A 320 36.36 11.78 13.15
C PRO A 320 35.69 10.68 13.98
N THR A 321 36.03 10.66 15.27
CA THR A 321 35.43 9.74 16.26
C THR A 321 34.79 10.49 17.44
N ASN A 322 34.78 11.80 17.36
CA ASN A 322 34.32 12.71 18.41
C ASN A 322 32.85 13.11 18.25
N TYR A 323 32.02 12.26 17.71
CA TYR A 323 30.58 12.45 17.60
C TYR A 323 29.83 11.20 18.07
N PHE A 324 28.57 11.41 18.42
CA PHE A 324 27.59 10.36 18.67
C PHE A 324 26.46 10.49 17.64
N PHE A 325 26.36 9.51 16.80
CA PHE A 325 25.25 9.35 15.86
C PHE A 325 24.36 8.21 16.37
N GLY A 326 23.17 8.57 16.88
CA GLY A 326 22.23 7.59 17.38
C GLY A 326 21.61 6.80 16.24
N GLY A 327 21.38 5.53 16.45
CA GLY A 327 20.72 4.72 15.45
C GLY A 327 21.10 3.27 15.46
N THR A 328 21.60 2.76 16.56
CA THR A 328 21.78 1.32 16.66
C THR A 328 20.59 0.70 17.36
N GLY A 329 20.03 -0.34 16.77
CA GLY A 329 18.86 -1.06 17.27
C GLY A 329 19.03 -1.79 18.60
N ASN A 330 20.13 -1.57 19.32
CA ASN A 330 20.39 -2.21 20.62
C ASN A 330 19.33 -1.87 21.69
N ASN A 331 18.67 -0.72 21.55
CA ASN A 331 17.56 -0.30 22.37
C ASN A 331 16.32 -0.02 21.51
N GLY A 332 16.31 -0.60 20.33
CA GLY A 332 15.24 -0.43 19.36
C GLY A 332 13.92 -0.76 20.01
N GLY A 333 13.06 0.21 20.03
CA GLY A 333 11.77 0.24 20.64
C GLY A 333 11.17 -1.11 20.93
N LEU A 334 10.32 -1.14 21.83
CA LEU A 334 9.63 -2.29 22.37
C LEU A 334 9.96 -3.64 21.70
N TYR A 335 11.12 -4.24 22.09
CA TYR A 335 11.56 -5.57 21.65
C TYR A 335 12.03 -5.74 20.20
N ASN A 336 12.20 -4.67 19.43
CA ASN A 336 12.76 -4.77 18.08
C ASN A 336 14.29 -4.61 18.10
N THR A 337 15.00 -5.69 18.32
CA THR A 337 16.47 -5.72 18.41
C THR A 337 17.18 -5.53 17.07
N THR A 338 16.46 -5.61 15.94
CA THR A 338 17.01 -5.46 14.59
C THR A 338 16.74 -4.10 13.97
N ALA A 339 15.90 -3.27 14.58
CA ALA A 339 15.62 -1.92 14.11
C ALA A 339 16.71 -0.94 14.57
N THR A 340 17.07 -0.02 13.69
CA THR A 340 17.95 1.11 13.98
C THR A 340 17.15 2.40 13.82
N TYR A 341 17.30 3.30 14.80
CA TYR A 341 16.60 4.59 14.78
C TYR A 341 17.59 5.72 14.95
N THR A 342 17.49 6.76 14.12
CA THR A 342 18.24 8.00 14.33
C THR A 342 17.54 8.90 15.33
N ASN A 343 18.29 9.81 15.97
CA ASN A 343 17.75 10.78 16.89
C ASN A 343 17.16 11.96 16.12
N ASN A 344 15.92 11.82 15.65
CA ASN A 344 15.28 12.84 14.81
C ASN A 344 14.87 14.08 15.64
N VAL A 345 14.99 15.24 15.03
CA VAL A 345 14.54 16.52 15.61
C VAL A 345 13.06 16.75 15.36
N ALA A 346 12.63 16.42 14.15
CA ALA A 346 11.28 16.63 13.64
C ALA A 346 10.99 15.56 12.56
N PRO A 347 9.73 15.36 12.20
CA PRO A 347 9.38 14.53 11.05
C PRO A 347 9.94 15.15 9.75
N ASP A 348 10.24 14.34 8.77
CA ASP A 348 10.45 14.78 7.40
C ASP A 348 9.14 15.43 6.90
N MET A 349 9.21 16.58 6.24
CA MET A 349 8.06 17.31 5.70
C MET A 349 8.09 17.20 4.18
N VAL A 350 7.05 16.63 3.58
CA VAL A 350 6.95 16.52 2.13
C VAL A 350 5.72 17.26 1.64
N VAL A 351 5.92 18.15 0.67
CA VAL A 351 4.83 18.84 -0.03
C VAL A 351 4.76 18.37 -1.47
N LYS A 352 3.55 18.22 -2.01
CA LYS A 352 3.31 17.79 -3.40
C LYS A 352 2.12 18.54 -3.97
N ALA A 353 2.25 18.98 -5.22
CA ALA A 353 1.14 19.34 -6.08
C ALA A 353 1.02 18.33 -7.23
N ALA A 354 -0.15 17.80 -7.44
CA ALA A 354 -0.47 16.85 -8.48
C ALA A 354 -1.50 17.42 -9.45
N PHE A 355 -1.30 17.16 -10.75
CA PHE A 355 -2.11 17.66 -11.84
C PHE A 355 -2.55 16.50 -12.73
N ASP A 356 -3.85 16.39 -12.95
CA ASP A 356 -4.52 15.31 -13.71
C ASP A 356 -5.16 15.82 -15.01
N PRO A 357 -4.41 16.32 -16.02
CA PRO A 357 -4.97 16.63 -17.32
C PRO A 357 -5.37 15.34 -18.07
N LYS A 358 -6.18 15.48 -19.12
CA LYS A 358 -6.65 14.33 -19.92
C LYS A 358 -5.51 13.48 -20.51
N MET A 359 -4.36 14.08 -20.77
CA MET A 359 -3.20 13.43 -21.40
C MET A 359 -2.33 12.62 -20.44
N GLY A 360 -2.45 12.85 -19.13
CA GLY A 360 -1.54 12.18 -18.18
C GLY A 360 -1.73 12.60 -16.73
N HIS A 361 -0.68 12.35 -15.95
CA HIS A 361 -0.57 12.74 -14.56
C HIS A 361 0.82 13.37 -14.32
N PHE A 362 0.87 14.48 -13.61
CA PHE A 362 2.11 15.21 -13.32
C PHE A 362 2.15 15.63 -11.87
N GLU A 363 3.33 15.54 -11.26
CA GLU A 363 3.55 15.91 -9.88
C GLU A 363 4.83 16.72 -9.75
N VAL A 364 4.81 17.71 -8.85
CA VAL A 364 5.98 18.45 -8.42
C VAL A 364 5.93 18.60 -6.92
N GLY A 365 7.05 18.49 -6.26
CA GLY A 365 7.10 18.61 -4.83
C GLY A 365 8.50 18.79 -4.27
N GLY A 366 8.56 18.93 -2.95
CA GLY A 366 9.79 19.05 -2.20
C GLY A 366 9.71 18.33 -0.87
N ALA A 367 10.88 17.96 -0.36
CA ALA A 367 11.05 17.34 0.95
C ALA A 367 12.03 18.19 1.79
N LEU A 368 11.69 18.39 3.06
CA LEU A 368 12.59 18.94 4.08
C LEU A 368 12.85 17.86 5.09
N ARG A 369 14.11 17.66 5.46
CA ARG A 369 14.57 16.63 6.38
C ARG A 369 15.39 17.25 7.49
N PHE A 370 15.36 16.66 8.66
CA PHE A 370 16.00 17.22 9.87
C PHE A 370 16.94 16.18 10.46
N PHE A 371 18.24 16.38 10.25
CA PHE A 371 19.29 15.49 10.70
C PHE A 371 19.86 15.95 12.03
N ARG A 372 20.27 15.03 12.87
CA ARG A 372 20.90 15.34 14.17
C ARG A 372 21.97 14.33 14.52
N ASP A 373 23.08 14.87 15.01
CA ASP A 373 24.02 14.11 15.83
C ASP A 373 24.42 14.91 17.10
N ARG A 374 25.36 14.39 17.84
CA ARG A 374 25.97 15.09 18.95
C ARG A 374 27.48 15.01 18.80
N TYR A 375 28.15 16.14 18.71
CA TYR A 375 29.59 16.19 18.60
C TYR A 375 30.26 16.65 19.90
N TYR A 376 31.51 16.23 20.09
CA TYR A 376 32.28 16.38 21.32
C TYR A 376 33.61 17.06 20.99
N PRO A 377 33.70 18.39 21.03
CA PRO A 377 34.91 19.14 20.62
C PRO A 377 36.15 18.77 21.45
N ASN A 378 35.97 18.39 22.71
CA ASN A 378 37.03 18.05 23.62
C ASN A 378 37.23 16.53 23.82
N ALA A 379 36.70 15.68 22.96
CA ALA A 379 36.88 14.23 23.06
C ALA A 379 38.35 13.80 22.89
N GLY A 380 39.13 14.53 22.10
CA GLY A 380 40.57 14.31 21.90
C GLY A 380 41.49 15.07 22.85
N ALA A 381 40.98 15.82 23.83
CA ALA A 381 41.76 16.53 24.82
C ALA A 381 42.42 15.54 25.80
N THR A 382 43.44 16.02 26.54
CA THR A 382 44.08 15.23 27.59
C THR A 382 43.95 15.96 28.91
N PRO A 383 43.11 15.50 29.85
CA PRO A 383 42.22 14.33 29.73
C PRO A 383 41.04 14.59 28.77
N ALA A 384 40.54 13.53 28.14
CA ALA A 384 39.35 13.60 27.31
C ALA A 384 38.13 14.07 28.13
N SER A 385 37.30 14.92 27.54
CA SER A 385 36.16 15.54 28.22
C SER A 385 34.94 15.69 27.30
N SER A 386 33.75 15.53 27.88
CA SER A 386 32.49 15.86 27.26
C SER A 386 32.12 17.36 27.40
N ALA A 387 32.97 18.17 28.06
CA ALA A 387 32.72 19.62 28.18
C ALA A 387 32.58 20.25 26.78
N GLY A 388 31.61 21.12 26.62
CA GLY A 388 31.32 21.77 25.35
C GLY A 388 30.60 20.88 24.30
N ALA A 389 30.20 19.64 24.66
CA ALA A 389 29.43 18.82 23.75
C ALA A 389 28.10 19.47 23.36
N LYS A 390 27.77 19.44 22.07
CA LYS A 390 26.60 20.11 21.49
C LYS A 390 25.85 19.17 20.56
N ASN A 391 24.54 19.35 20.47
CA ASN A 391 23.75 18.74 19.41
C ASN A 391 23.96 19.55 18.13
N ASP A 392 24.29 18.88 17.05
CA ASP A 392 24.32 19.45 15.70
C ASP A 392 23.04 19.08 14.97
N ASN A 393 22.35 20.07 14.46
CA ASN A 393 21.12 19.90 13.71
C ASN A 393 21.35 20.45 12.30
N LYS A 394 21.14 19.59 11.30
CA LYS A 394 21.27 19.98 9.89
C LYS A 394 19.94 19.88 9.18
N LEU A 395 19.66 20.90 8.37
CA LEU A 395 18.57 20.87 7.42
C LEU A 395 19.07 20.19 6.15
N ALA A 396 18.30 19.24 5.68
CA ALA A 396 18.49 18.51 4.43
C ALA A 396 17.19 18.56 3.62
N GLY A 397 17.21 18.05 2.40
CA GLY A 397 16.01 17.94 1.58
C GLY A 397 16.27 18.12 0.11
N GLY A 398 15.22 18.09 -0.69
CA GLY A 398 15.33 18.17 -2.14
C GLY A 398 14.00 18.42 -2.81
N PHE A 399 14.03 18.43 -4.12
CA PHE A 399 12.83 18.56 -4.94
C PHE A 399 12.65 17.31 -5.81
N PHE A 400 11.41 17.03 -6.17
CA PHE A 400 11.07 15.95 -7.06
C PHE A 400 10.04 16.33 -8.11
N VAL A 401 10.10 15.62 -9.22
CA VAL A 401 9.15 15.73 -10.33
C VAL A 401 8.79 14.33 -10.79
N ASN A 402 7.51 14.05 -10.89
CA ASN A 402 6.97 12.84 -11.49
C ASN A 402 6.07 13.22 -12.66
N GLY A 403 6.08 12.45 -13.71
CA GLY A 403 5.20 12.68 -14.84
C GLY A 403 4.94 11.43 -15.64
N ARG A 404 3.69 11.22 -16.02
CA ARG A 404 3.27 10.11 -16.85
C ARG A 404 2.30 10.58 -17.91
N VAL A 405 2.60 10.25 -19.15
CA VAL A 405 1.79 10.58 -20.33
C VAL A 405 1.30 9.30 -20.99
N LYS A 406 0.02 9.27 -21.32
CA LYS A 406 -0.56 8.25 -22.20
C LYS A 406 -0.25 8.65 -23.64
N ALA A 407 0.90 8.18 -24.16
CA ALA A 407 1.33 8.49 -25.53
C ALA A 407 0.35 7.95 -26.58
N THR A 408 -0.25 6.78 -26.31
CA THR A 408 -1.32 6.19 -27.10
C THR A 408 -2.27 5.41 -26.16
N LYS A 409 -3.34 4.83 -26.70
CA LYS A 409 -4.17 3.90 -25.95
C LYS A 409 -3.45 2.61 -25.53
N TYR A 410 -2.27 2.35 -26.11
CA TYR A 410 -1.48 1.14 -25.86
C TYR A 410 -0.13 1.43 -25.21
N ALA A 411 0.25 2.70 -25.00
CA ALA A 411 1.57 3.07 -24.52
C ALA A 411 1.53 4.21 -23.53
N SER A 412 2.23 4.04 -22.41
CA SER A 412 2.48 5.05 -21.39
C SER A 412 3.97 5.29 -21.24
N ILE A 413 4.37 6.55 -21.13
CA ILE A 413 5.74 6.96 -20.85
C ILE A 413 5.74 7.73 -19.54
N GLY A 414 6.68 7.41 -18.64
CA GLY A 414 6.82 8.08 -17.35
C GLY A 414 8.24 8.47 -17.06
N ILE A 415 8.37 9.50 -16.24
CA ILE A 415 9.63 9.96 -15.66
C ILE A 415 9.45 10.20 -14.17
N HIS A 416 10.47 9.88 -13.41
CA HIS A 416 10.62 10.25 -12.02
C HIS A 416 12.00 10.87 -11.82
N PHE A 417 12.09 11.92 -11.02
CA PHE A 417 13.34 12.53 -10.59
C PHE A 417 13.21 13.06 -9.17
N LEU A 418 14.22 12.81 -8.35
CA LEU A 418 14.42 13.44 -7.04
C LEU A 418 15.88 13.83 -6.92
N GLY A 419 16.16 15.06 -6.49
CA GLY A 419 17.52 15.55 -6.27
C GLY A 419 17.58 16.50 -5.07
N GLY A 420 18.69 16.47 -4.34
CA GLY A 420 18.92 17.33 -3.18
C GLY A 420 19.94 16.76 -2.20
N ASP A 421 19.94 17.29 -0.99
CA ASP A 421 20.87 16.92 0.07
C ASP A 421 20.21 15.94 1.04
N GLY A 422 20.90 14.82 1.33
CA GLY A 422 20.42 13.79 2.24
C GLY A 422 19.14 13.10 1.77
N VAL A 423 18.93 12.91 0.47
CA VAL A 423 17.73 12.26 -0.11
C VAL A 423 17.93 10.81 -0.52
N GLY A 424 19.09 10.23 -0.25
CA GLY A 424 19.43 8.86 -0.62
C GLY A 424 18.47 7.79 -0.07
N ARG A 425 17.92 8.03 1.11
CA ARG A 425 16.90 7.15 1.73
C ARG A 425 15.68 6.90 0.85
N TYR A 426 15.29 7.90 0.06
CA TYR A 426 14.08 7.80 -0.76
C TYR A 426 14.26 6.91 -2.00
N GLY A 427 15.52 6.61 -2.38
CA GLY A 427 15.83 5.71 -3.47
C GLY A 427 15.73 4.24 -3.08
N THR A 428 15.44 3.42 -4.06
CA THR A 428 15.39 1.95 -3.93
C THR A 428 16.74 1.35 -3.54
N ALA A 429 17.84 1.91 -4.06
CA ALA A 429 19.20 1.46 -3.70
C ALA A 429 19.63 1.94 -2.31
N GLY A 430 18.99 2.96 -1.76
CA GLY A 430 19.26 3.46 -0.42
C GLY A 430 20.69 3.94 -0.26
N LEU A 431 21.16 4.85 -1.14
CA LEU A 431 22.49 5.44 -1.06
C LEU A 431 22.66 6.28 0.21
N SER A 432 23.91 6.57 0.58
CA SER A 432 24.21 7.30 1.81
C SER A 432 23.55 8.68 1.86
N ASP A 433 22.92 9.00 3.00
CA ASP A 433 22.27 10.28 3.26
C ASP A 433 23.24 11.34 3.79
N ALA A 434 24.26 10.92 4.55
CA ALA A 434 25.11 11.87 5.28
C ALA A 434 26.55 11.37 5.48
N THR A 435 27.44 12.33 5.69
CA THR A 435 28.79 12.14 6.21
C THR A 435 29.04 13.11 7.37
N VAL A 436 30.30 13.29 7.77
CA VAL A 436 30.70 14.20 8.83
C VAL A 436 31.86 15.11 8.41
N HIS A 437 31.87 16.32 8.93
CA HIS A 437 33.02 17.22 8.90
C HIS A 437 34.15 16.71 9.81
N PRO A 438 35.38 17.23 9.65
CA PRO A 438 36.50 16.86 10.50
C PRO A 438 36.29 17.12 12.01
N ASP A 439 35.44 18.07 12.36
CA ASP A 439 35.08 18.40 13.74
C ASP A 439 33.98 17.50 14.33
N GLY A 440 33.44 16.58 13.53
CA GLY A 440 32.38 15.64 13.94
C GLY A 440 30.95 16.14 13.71
N THR A 441 30.76 17.31 13.11
CA THR A 441 29.42 17.78 12.75
C THR A 441 28.93 17.12 11.47
N LEU A 442 27.59 16.96 11.32
CA LEU A 442 26.95 16.30 10.18
C LEU A 442 27.08 17.09 8.88
N GLU A 443 27.14 16.38 7.78
CA GLU A 443 26.97 16.92 6.43
C GLU A 443 26.03 16.03 5.61
N PRO A 444 24.86 16.52 5.21
CA PRO A 444 23.98 15.85 4.26
C PRO A 444 24.63 15.74 2.89
N LEU A 445 24.56 14.55 2.28
CA LEU A 445 25.19 14.29 1.00
C LEU A 445 24.27 14.68 -0.16
N HIS A 446 24.83 15.33 -1.15
CA HIS A 446 24.13 15.65 -2.39
C HIS A 446 23.89 14.39 -3.22
N ALA A 447 22.63 14.11 -3.54
CA ALA A 447 22.22 12.90 -4.22
C ALA A 447 21.12 13.16 -5.26
N TYR A 448 21.13 12.30 -6.29
CA TYR A 448 20.12 12.30 -7.35
C TYR A 448 19.61 10.89 -7.59
N GLN A 449 18.35 10.79 -7.92
CA GLN A 449 17.74 9.55 -8.42
C GLN A 449 16.76 9.85 -9.54
N GLY A 450 16.60 8.92 -10.45
CA GLY A 450 15.65 9.07 -11.53
C GLY A 450 15.30 7.75 -12.18
N LEU A 451 14.08 7.66 -12.71
CA LEU A 451 13.55 6.50 -13.40
C LEU A 451 12.80 6.96 -14.65
N PHE A 452 13.21 6.42 -15.78
CA PHE A 452 12.42 6.46 -17.01
C PHE A 452 11.62 5.17 -17.14
N SER A 453 10.36 5.26 -17.55
CA SER A 453 9.47 4.12 -17.73
C SER A 453 8.74 4.16 -19.07
N LEU A 454 8.70 3.01 -19.73
CA LEU A 454 7.89 2.74 -20.92
C LEU A 454 7.05 1.50 -20.65
N GLU A 455 5.74 1.65 -20.69
CA GLU A 455 4.80 0.54 -20.50
C GLU A 455 3.89 0.43 -21.72
N LEU A 456 3.83 -0.76 -22.29
CA LEU A 456 3.04 -1.07 -23.48
C LEU A 456 1.97 -2.11 -23.14
N HIS A 457 0.76 -1.88 -23.61
CA HIS A 457 -0.40 -2.73 -23.39
C HIS A 457 -1.01 -3.18 -24.73
N PRO A 458 -0.27 -3.98 -25.53
CA PRO A 458 -0.70 -4.33 -26.90
C PRO A 458 -2.00 -5.13 -26.92
N THR A 459 -2.30 -5.89 -25.88
CA THR A 459 -3.54 -6.64 -25.72
C THR A 459 -4.00 -6.61 -24.25
N ALA A 460 -5.25 -7.02 -23.99
CA ALA A 460 -5.75 -7.17 -22.62
C ALA A 460 -5.00 -8.26 -21.80
N LYS A 461 -4.27 -9.14 -22.48
CA LYS A 461 -3.53 -10.24 -21.84
C LYS A 461 -2.04 -9.97 -21.67
N LEU A 462 -1.46 -9.05 -22.45
CA LEU A 462 -0.03 -8.84 -22.50
C LEU A 462 0.33 -7.39 -22.18
N ASP A 463 1.16 -7.21 -21.15
CA ASP A 463 1.87 -5.98 -20.87
C ASP A 463 3.37 -6.20 -21.13
N LEU A 464 4.01 -5.22 -21.75
CA LEU A 464 5.47 -5.13 -21.87
C LEU A 464 5.93 -3.90 -21.10
N PHE A 465 7.07 -3.99 -20.45
CA PHE A 465 7.64 -2.86 -19.75
C PHE A 465 9.13 -2.74 -19.99
N GLY A 466 9.60 -1.50 -19.98
CA GLY A 466 11.03 -1.16 -20.00
C GLY A 466 11.26 0.01 -19.03
N TYR A 467 12.27 -0.14 -18.18
CA TYR A 467 12.67 0.87 -17.22
C TYR A 467 14.17 1.14 -17.37
N ALA A 468 14.56 2.39 -17.14
CA ALA A 468 15.96 2.78 -17.02
C ALA A 468 16.09 3.71 -15.83
N GLY A 469 16.65 3.19 -14.74
CA GLY A 469 16.76 3.91 -13.50
C GLY A 469 18.19 4.04 -13.01
N GLY A 470 18.46 5.12 -12.28
CA GLY A 470 19.75 5.40 -11.70
C GLY A 470 19.67 6.19 -10.41
N GLU A 471 20.63 5.93 -9.54
CA GLU A 471 20.86 6.68 -8.31
C GLU A 471 22.33 7.08 -8.22
N TYR A 472 22.59 8.26 -7.71
CA TYR A 472 23.93 8.84 -7.60
C TYR A 472 24.07 9.60 -6.29
N VAL A 473 25.24 9.49 -5.65
CA VAL A 473 25.64 10.28 -4.49
C VAL A 473 26.97 10.97 -4.75
N GLN A 474 27.02 12.25 -4.46
CA GLN A 474 28.19 13.08 -4.73
C GLN A 474 29.30 12.81 -3.71
N ARG A 475 30.55 12.84 -4.17
CA ARG A 475 31.73 12.89 -3.32
C ARG A 475 31.75 14.20 -2.55
N THR A 476 31.98 14.14 -1.22
CA THR A 476 32.06 15.31 -0.36
C THR A 476 33.32 15.20 0.48
N LEU A 477 34.25 16.12 0.35
CA LEU A 477 35.59 16.05 0.92
C LEU A 477 35.87 17.25 1.81
N TYR A 478 36.55 16.98 2.90
CA TYR A 478 37.10 17.96 3.83
C TYR A 478 38.55 17.59 4.17
N THR A 479 39.31 18.56 4.64
CA THR A 479 40.68 18.32 5.15
C THR A 479 40.67 18.50 6.66
N ASN A 480 41.16 17.50 7.38
CA ASN A 480 41.29 17.58 8.83
C ASN A 480 42.55 18.38 9.25
N SER A 481 42.75 18.61 10.53
CA SER A 481 43.87 19.40 11.06
C SER A 481 45.25 18.75 10.79
N LYS A 482 45.31 17.51 10.38
CA LYS A 482 46.52 16.78 10.00
C LYS A 482 46.75 16.82 8.47
N GLY A 483 45.99 17.57 7.70
CA GLY A 483 46.08 17.61 6.24
C GLY A 483 45.52 16.36 5.54
N GLN A 484 44.75 15.52 6.22
CA GLN A 484 44.18 14.29 5.66
C GLN A 484 42.76 14.54 5.16
N GLU A 485 42.44 13.92 4.05
CA GLU A 485 41.08 13.93 3.51
C GLU A 485 40.13 13.07 4.35
N VAL A 486 38.95 13.61 4.62
CA VAL A 486 37.81 12.98 5.31
C VAL A 486 36.51 13.35 4.60
N GLY A 487 35.39 12.77 5.01
CA GLY A 487 34.10 12.96 4.39
C GLY A 487 33.69 11.76 3.53
N TYR A 488 32.79 11.94 2.56
CA TYR A 488 32.31 10.84 1.75
C TYR A 488 33.25 10.56 0.57
N ALA A 489 33.79 9.37 0.52
CA ALA A 489 34.67 8.84 -0.54
C ALA A 489 35.99 9.62 -0.71
N PRO A 490 36.83 9.78 0.35
CA PRO A 490 38.12 10.41 0.22
C PRO A 490 39.01 9.67 -0.79
N TYR A 491 39.89 10.39 -1.50
CA TYR A 491 40.83 9.78 -2.46
C TYR A 491 41.82 8.81 -1.79
N THR A 492 41.98 8.94 -0.48
CA THR A 492 42.83 8.07 0.34
C THR A 492 42.20 6.73 0.67
N GLN A 493 40.90 6.53 0.36
CA GLN A 493 40.28 5.21 0.56
C GLN A 493 40.98 4.14 -0.30
N ASN A 494 41.23 2.98 0.30
CA ASN A 494 41.97 1.93 -0.38
C ASN A 494 41.02 0.98 -1.14
N ASN A 495 41.01 1.08 -2.46
CA ASN A 495 40.23 0.23 -3.37
C ASN A 495 41.11 -0.85 -4.05
N SER A 496 42.41 -0.92 -3.77
CA SER A 496 43.34 -1.79 -4.50
C SER A 496 42.96 -3.27 -4.44
N GLY A 497 42.41 -3.69 -3.32
CA GLY A 497 41.95 -5.08 -3.14
C GLY A 497 40.60 -5.41 -3.78
N CYS A 498 39.86 -4.44 -4.37
CA CYS A 498 38.55 -4.72 -4.95
C CYS A 498 38.58 -5.50 -6.27
N HIS A 499 39.72 -5.54 -6.94
CA HIS A 499 39.86 -6.07 -8.30
C HIS A 499 40.31 -7.52 -8.37
N THR A 500 40.85 -8.07 -7.30
CA THR A 500 41.47 -9.38 -7.28
C THR A 500 40.85 -10.27 -6.20
N GLU A 501 40.40 -11.44 -6.61
CA GLU A 501 39.91 -12.45 -5.68
C GLU A 501 41.03 -12.86 -4.70
N GLY A 502 40.69 -12.87 -3.42
CA GLY A 502 41.57 -13.30 -2.37
C GLY A 502 41.61 -14.83 -2.22
N VAL A 503 42.52 -15.32 -1.42
CA VAL A 503 42.58 -16.75 -1.06
C VAL A 503 41.68 -17.03 0.13
N PRO A 504 41.12 -18.25 0.25
CA PRO A 504 40.36 -18.64 1.44
C PRO A 504 41.19 -18.51 2.70
N SER A 505 40.62 -17.88 3.74
CA SER A 505 41.21 -17.75 5.08
C SER A 505 40.16 -18.10 6.11
N GLY A 506 40.24 -19.31 6.66
CA GLY A 506 39.17 -19.83 7.52
C GLY A 506 37.88 -20.05 6.77
N ALA A 507 36.78 -19.41 7.21
CA ALA A 507 35.47 -19.50 6.60
C ALA A 507 35.20 -18.41 5.51
N ALA A 508 36.18 -17.53 5.22
CA ALA A 508 36.04 -16.40 4.30
C ALA A 508 37.23 -16.29 3.35
N THR A 509 37.04 -15.60 2.22
CA THR A 509 38.18 -15.20 1.38
C THR A 509 38.84 -13.96 2.00
N SER A 510 40.18 -13.98 2.07
CA SER A 510 40.96 -12.81 2.43
C SER A 510 41.25 -12.02 1.14
N PRO A 511 40.79 -10.80 1.00
CA PRO A 511 41.06 -10.02 -0.22
C PRO A 511 42.59 -9.81 -0.36
N ALA A 512 43.04 -9.74 -1.62
CA ALA A 512 44.44 -9.46 -1.94
C ALA A 512 44.93 -8.06 -1.48
N GLY A 513 44.03 -7.30 -0.87
CA GLY A 513 44.23 -5.97 -0.30
C GLY A 513 42.94 -5.43 0.27
N SER A 514 42.94 -4.21 0.81
CA SER A 514 41.71 -3.57 1.31
C SER A 514 40.76 -3.20 0.15
N CYS A 515 39.47 -3.42 0.34
CA CYS A 515 38.41 -2.99 -0.55
C CYS A 515 37.43 -2.10 0.23
N SER A 516 37.66 -0.79 0.18
CA SER A 516 36.88 0.21 0.92
C SER A 516 36.06 1.12 -0.02
N ALA A 517 35.78 0.65 -1.23
CA ALA A 517 35.17 1.44 -2.28
C ALA A 517 33.74 1.86 -1.93
N LEU A 518 33.50 3.17 -1.85
CA LEU A 518 32.19 3.73 -1.60
C LEU A 518 31.40 3.91 -2.89
N THR A 519 30.13 3.62 -2.84
CA THR A 519 29.23 3.70 -3.99
C THR A 519 29.10 5.15 -4.49
N ARG A 520 29.30 5.35 -5.79
CA ARG A 520 29.02 6.59 -6.50
C ARG A 520 27.65 6.57 -7.16
N SER A 521 27.35 5.47 -7.83
CA SER A 521 26.14 5.36 -8.63
C SER A 521 25.72 3.90 -8.78
N ILE A 522 24.43 3.71 -8.92
CA ILE A 522 23.83 2.44 -9.32
C ILE A 522 22.92 2.75 -10.50
N PHE A 523 23.01 1.94 -11.56
CA PHE A 523 22.20 2.07 -12.76
C PHE A 523 21.61 0.71 -13.12
N GLU A 524 20.31 0.67 -13.45
CA GLU A 524 19.59 -0.56 -13.75
C GLU A 524 18.60 -0.37 -14.91
N PRO A 525 18.99 -0.66 -16.15
CA PRO A 525 18.04 -0.91 -17.22
C PRO A 525 17.36 -2.27 -17.01
N THR A 526 16.05 -2.27 -17.17
CA THR A 526 15.18 -3.43 -16.96
C THR A 526 14.18 -3.54 -18.10
N ALA A 527 13.90 -4.75 -18.56
CA ALA A 527 12.83 -5.03 -19.50
C ALA A 527 12.11 -6.31 -19.12
N GLY A 528 10.83 -6.38 -19.42
CA GLY A 528 10.06 -7.55 -19.09
C GLY A 528 8.64 -7.54 -19.66
N PHE A 529 7.92 -8.59 -19.32
CA PHE A 529 6.52 -8.71 -19.69
C PHE A 529 5.70 -9.39 -18.61
N THR A 530 4.40 -9.12 -18.62
CA THR A 530 3.37 -9.83 -17.87
C THR A 530 2.35 -10.40 -18.83
N TYR A 531 2.11 -11.72 -18.78
CA TYR A 531 1.10 -12.39 -19.58
C TYR A 531 0.00 -12.97 -18.69
N ARG A 532 -1.24 -12.51 -18.89
CA ARG A 532 -2.44 -12.96 -18.17
C ARG A 532 -3.12 -14.07 -18.96
N PHE A 533 -2.89 -15.31 -18.60
CA PHE A 533 -3.55 -16.44 -19.27
C PHE A 533 -4.95 -16.70 -18.73
N TYR A 534 -5.27 -16.21 -17.54
CA TYR A 534 -6.62 -16.24 -16.98
C TYR A 534 -6.95 -14.91 -16.30
N ASN A 535 -8.15 -14.37 -16.55
CA ASN A 535 -8.65 -13.18 -15.90
C ASN A 535 -10.18 -13.24 -15.83
N SER A 536 -10.73 -13.29 -14.63
CA SER A 536 -12.16 -13.41 -14.35
C SER A 536 -12.53 -12.50 -13.18
N PRO A 537 -13.61 -11.72 -13.28
CA PRO A 537 -14.11 -10.98 -12.12
C PRO A 537 -14.51 -11.88 -10.94
N LYS A 538 -14.91 -13.12 -11.20
CA LYS A 538 -15.39 -14.06 -10.18
C LYS A 538 -14.28 -14.87 -9.54
N TYR A 539 -13.26 -15.28 -10.31
CA TYR A 539 -12.23 -16.21 -9.85
C TYR A 539 -10.84 -15.59 -9.84
N GLY A 540 -10.74 -14.28 -10.09
CA GLY A 540 -9.48 -13.56 -10.04
C GLY A 540 -8.63 -13.72 -11.31
N ARG A 541 -7.33 -13.47 -11.17
CA ARG A 541 -6.40 -13.40 -12.29
C ARG A 541 -5.19 -14.27 -12.03
N PHE A 542 -4.81 -15.07 -13.05
CA PHE A 542 -3.57 -15.84 -13.03
C PHE A 542 -2.66 -15.35 -14.16
N GLN A 543 -1.40 -15.02 -13.81
CA GLN A 543 -0.44 -14.42 -14.73
C GLN A 543 0.96 -15.00 -14.56
N TYR A 544 1.73 -14.90 -15.64
CA TYR A 544 3.15 -15.20 -15.69
C TYR A 544 3.91 -13.93 -16.02
N GLU A 545 5.06 -13.74 -15.38
CA GLU A 545 5.88 -12.55 -15.47
C GLU A 545 7.33 -12.93 -15.73
N VAL A 546 8.01 -12.17 -16.56
CA VAL A 546 9.44 -12.30 -16.80
C VAL A 546 10.05 -10.91 -16.76
N GLN A 547 11.22 -10.80 -16.11
CA GLN A 547 12.01 -9.59 -16.02
C GLN A 547 13.47 -9.94 -16.26
N TYR A 548 14.13 -9.14 -17.06
CA TYR A 548 15.58 -9.09 -17.17
C TYR A 548 16.06 -7.73 -16.68
N SER A 549 17.09 -7.72 -15.81
CA SER A 549 17.75 -6.52 -15.34
C SER A 549 19.25 -6.63 -15.50
N TYR A 550 19.85 -5.55 -15.98
CA TYR A 550 21.30 -5.35 -15.95
C TYR A 550 21.61 -4.34 -14.85
N LEU A 551 22.38 -4.74 -13.87
CA LEU A 551 22.76 -3.90 -12.74
C LEU A 551 24.22 -3.49 -12.85
N SER A 552 24.51 -2.19 -12.73
CA SER A 552 25.86 -1.62 -12.73
C SER A 552 26.06 -0.73 -11.51
N LYS A 553 26.97 -1.15 -10.63
CA LYS A 553 27.41 -0.40 -9.45
C LYS A 553 28.75 0.25 -9.76
N GLY A 554 28.80 1.58 -9.80
CA GLY A 554 30.00 2.38 -9.90
C GLY A 554 30.44 2.92 -8.55
N THR A 555 31.74 3.06 -8.35
CA THR A 555 32.29 3.62 -7.10
C THR A 555 33.09 4.88 -7.36
N TRP A 556 33.39 5.60 -6.30
CA TRP A 556 34.34 6.69 -6.36
C TRP A 556 35.79 6.15 -6.44
N SER A 557 36.64 6.86 -7.15
CA SER A 557 38.07 6.53 -7.23
C SER A 557 38.77 6.74 -5.90
N GLY A 558 39.63 5.81 -5.54
CA GLY A 558 40.54 5.85 -4.43
C GLY A 558 41.89 5.27 -4.83
N ILE A 559 42.74 4.91 -3.89
CA ILE A 559 43.98 4.16 -4.14
C ILE A 559 43.59 2.83 -4.81
N GLY A 560 44.13 2.55 -6.00
CA GLY A 560 43.73 1.37 -6.78
C GLY A 560 42.58 1.62 -7.75
N GLY A 561 42.09 2.87 -7.89
CA GLY A 561 41.12 3.26 -8.91
C GLY A 561 39.65 3.25 -8.43
N ALA A 562 38.76 3.14 -9.41
CA ALA A 562 37.30 3.13 -9.21
C ALA A 562 36.72 1.77 -9.63
N PRO A 563 36.63 0.80 -8.75
CA PRO A 563 36.08 -0.52 -9.07
C PRO A 563 34.61 -0.42 -9.49
N LYS A 564 34.21 -1.34 -10.40
CA LYS A 564 32.84 -1.50 -10.84
C LYS A 564 32.37 -2.93 -10.57
N ALA A 565 31.11 -3.07 -10.26
CA ALA A 565 30.47 -4.37 -10.19
C ALA A 565 29.24 -4.37 -11.12
N ILE A 566 29.07 -5.46 -11.85
CA ILE A 566 27.93 -5.66 -12.75
C ILE A 566 27.22 -6.96 -12.37
N ASN A 567 25.94 -7.03 -12.62
CA ASN A 567 25.17 -8.27 -12.45
C ASN A 567 24.08 -8.34 -13.53
N ASN A 568 23.95 -9.50 -14.19
CA ASN A 568 22.82 -9.81 -15.04
C ASN A 568 21.86 -10.65 -14.23
N MET A 569 20.59 -10.29 -14.25
CA MET A 569 19.56 -10.91 -13.43
C MET A 569 18.34 -11.24 -14.27
N VAL A 570 17.79 -12.43 -14.07
CA VAL A 570 16.54 -12.87 -14.69
C VAL A 570 15.60 -13.27 -13.59
N PHE A 571 14.41 -12.68 -13.61
CA PHE A 571 13.35 -13.01 -12.69
C PHE A 571 12.18 -13.63 -13.45
N THR A 572 11.53 -14.62 -12.84
CA THR A 572 10.26 -15.13 -13.32
C THR A 572 9.27 -15.17 -12.18
N GLY A 573 7.99 -15.00 -12.49
CA GLY A 573 6.94 -15.02 -11.49
C GLY A 573 5.67 -15.62 -12.02
N MET A 574 5.02 -16.43 -11.20
CA MET A 574 3.63 -16.85 -11.37
C MET A 574 2.82 -16.29 -10.22
N ARG A 575 1.77 -15.51 -10.52
CA ARG A 575 0.93 -14.90 -9.50
C ARG A 575 -0.53 -15.17 -9.74
N TYR A 576 -1.21 -15.61 -8.69
CA TYR A 576 -2.65 -15.69 -8.63
C TYR A 576 -3.20 -14.57 -7.74
N TYR A 577 -3.96 -13.66 -8.31
CA TYR A 577 -4.66 -12.59 -7.61
C TYR A 577 -6.10 -13.04 -7.36
N ILE A 578 -6.58 -12.91 -6.12
CA ILE A 578 -8.00 -13.10 -5.83
C ILE A 578 -8.85 -12.02 -6.51
N PRO A 579 -10.15 -12.25 -6.72
CA PRO A 579 -11.05 -11.29 -7.37
C PRO A 579 -11.19 -9.98 -6.60
#